data_6a2d1d352b9b60024696374fadc13d0f
#
_entry.id   6a2d1d352b9b60024696374fadc13d0f
#
_cell.length_a   1.000
_cell.length_b   1.000
_cell.length_c   1.000
_cell.angle_alpha   90.00
_cell.angle_beta   90.00
_cell.angle_gamma   90.00
#
_symmetry.space_group_name_H-M   'P 1'
#
loop_
_entity.id
_entity.type
_entity.pdbx_description
1 polymer ?
#
loop_
_entity_poly.entity_id
_entity_poly.type
_entity_poly.pdbx_seq_one_letter_code
_entity_poly.pdbx_strand_id
1 'polypeptide(L)'
;QHSYFQFFTSGVLSLILGFYALSLPNVPVKKASGSSFMEATGLKAFSLFKDRQMAVFFIFSMLLGASLQITNGYANSFISSFAGSPEYADAWGARNANALISLSQMSETLCILLIPFFMKRFGIKKVMLIAMFAWVLRFGFFGIGNPGSGVWLFILSCLVYGVAFDFFNISGSLYVNRKTTKDIRSSAQGLFMLMTNGLGASIGTWA
;
A
#
# COMPACT_ATOMS: atom_id res chain seq x y z
N GLN A 1 -16.29 1.33 -25.32
CA GLN A 1 -16.03 -0.08 -25.67
C GLN A 1 -15.66 -0.80 -24.41
N HIS A 2 -16.54 -1.68 -23.91
CA HIS A 2 -16.23 -2.55 -22.78
C HIS A 2 -15.33 -3.68 -23.29
N SER A 3 -14.02 -3.53 -23.12
CA SER A 3 -13.07 -4.55 -23.54
C SER A 3 -12.92 -5.60 -22.44
N TYR A 4 -13.46 -6.80 -22.67
CA TYR A 4 -13.25 -7.97 -21.82
C TYR A 4 -11.78 -8.47 -21.89
N PHE A 5 -11.01 -7.92 -22.82
CA PHE A 5 -9.63 -8.33 -23.10
C PHE A 5 -8.71 -8.19 -21.89
N GLN A 6 -8.93 -7.18 -21.05
CA GLN A 6 -8.17 -6.98 -19.80
C GLN A 6 -8.35 -8.15 -18.84
N PHE A 7 -9.59 -8.61 -18.65
CA PHE A 7 -9.88 -9.75 -17.77
C PHE A 7 -9.34 -11.05 -18.34
N PHE A 8 -9.46 -11.24 -19.65
CA PHE A 8 -8.91 -12.40 -20.34
C PHE A 8 -7.38 -12.47 -20.18
N THR A 9 -6.67 -11.36 -20.43
CA THR A 9 -5.21 -11.27 -20.29
C THR A 9 -4.78 -11.55 -18.85
N SER A 10 -5.46 -10.95 -17.86
CA SER A 10 -5.20 -11.20 -16.44
C SER A 10 -5.43 -12.66 -16.08
N GLY A 11 -6.49 -13.29 -16.61
CA GLY A 11 -6.76 -14.72 -16.40
C GLY A 11 -5.65 -15.62 -16.95
N VAL A 12 -5.20 -15.38 -18.18
CA VAL A 12 -4.11 -16.13 -18.79
C VAL A 12 -2.81 -15.98 -18.00
N LEU A 13 -2.44 -14.75 -17.61
CA LEU A 13 -1.24 -14.50 -16.82
C LEU A 13 -1.31 -15.17 -15.44
N SER A 14 -2.48 -15.16 -14.80
CA SER A 14 -2.71 -15.85 -13.53
C SER A 14 -2.56 -17.37 -13.64
N LEU A 15 -3.03 -17.98 -14.73
CA LEU A 15 -2.83 -19.39 -15.00
C LEU A 15 -1.35 -19.72 -15.20
N ILE A 16 -0.62 -18.94 -15.99
CA ILE A 16 0.83 -19.11 -16.17
C ILE A 16 1.56 -19.03 -14.83
N LEU A 17 1.22 -18.04 -14.01
CA LEU A 17 1.79 -17.91 -12.67
C LEU A 17 1.44 -19.10 -11.78
N GLY A 18 0.21 -19.61 -11.86
CA GLY A 18 -0.23 -20.82 -11.13
C GLY A 18 0.60 -22.04 -11.50
N PHE A 19 0.84 -22.29 -12.80
CA PHE A 19 1.71 -23.37 -13.25
C PHE A 19 3.17 -23.16 -12.82
N TYR A 20 3.68 -21.94 -12.91
CA TYR A 20 5.01 -21.62 -12.41
C TYR A 20 5.15 -21.87 -10.90
N ALA A 21 4.11 -21.57 -10.10
CA ALA A 21 4.13 -21.82 -8.67
C ALA A 21 4.30 -23.29 -8.29
N LEU A 22 3.89 -24.23 -9.16
CA LEU A 22 4.12 -25.67 -8.96
C LEU A 22 5.61 -26.06 -9.08
N SER A 23 6.43 -25.23 -9.72
CA SER A 23 7.88 -25.44 -9.85
C SER A 23 8.67 -24.91 -8.64
N LEU A 24 8.03 -24.19 -7.72
CA LEU A 24 8.69 -23.64 -6.55
C LEU A 24 9.12 -24.74 -5.58
N PRO A 25 10.29 -24.57 -4.90
CA PRO A 25 10.77 -25.56 -3.94
C PRO A 25 9.81 -25.71 -2.75
N ASN A 26 9.58 -26.93 -2.34
CA ASN A 26 8.76 -27.25 -1.16
C ASN A 26 9.39 -26.65 0.11
N VAL A 27 8.68 -25.74 0.77
CA VAL A 27 9.05 -25.21 2.07
C VAL A 27 8.38 -26.08 3.14
N PRO A 28 9.15 -26.81 3.97
CA PRO A 28 8.57 -27.67 4.98
C PRO A 28 7.78 -26.85 6.01
N VAL A 29 6.51 -27.20 6.17
CA VAL A 29 5.65 -26.60 7.19
C VAL A 29 6.13 -27.09 8.55
N LYS A 30 6.53 -26.19 9.45
CA LYS A 30 6.77 -26.54 10.85
C LYS A 30 5.44 -26.94 11.48
N LYS A 31 5.25 -28.23 11.70
CA LYS A 31 4.11 -28.72 12.48
C LYS A 31 4.25 -28.15 13.90
N ALA A 32 3.35 -27.27 14.28
CA ALA A 32 3.22 -26.80 15.65
C ALA A 32 2.58 -27.94 16.48
N SER A 33 3.41 -28.85 16.97
CA SER A 33 2.97 -29.87 17.91
C SER A 33 2.65 -29.19 19.25
N GLY A 34 1.37 -29.14 19.62
CA GLY A 34 0.94 -28.62 20.91
C GLY A 34 0.68 -27.14 21.02
N SER A 35 0.47 -26.43 19.89
CA SER A 35 0.12 -25.00 19.93
C SER A 35 -1.28 -24.81 20.55
N SER A 36 -1.36 -23.89 21.52
CA SER A 36 -2.65 -23.41 22.05
C SER A 36 -3.48 -22.81 20.88
N PHE A 37 -4.82 -22.84 21.00
CA PHE A 37 -5.73 -22.19 20.04
C PHE A 37 -5.32 -20.73 19.74
N MET A 38 -4.87 -19.99 20.75
CA MET A 38 -4.37 -18.62 20.59
C MET A 38 -3.09 -18.54 19.75
N GLU A 39 -2.26 -19.56 19.74
CA GLU A 39 -1.06 -19.62 18.90
C GLU A 39 -1.43 -20.01 17.46
N ALA A 40 -2.32 -20.98 17.31
CA ALA A 40 -2.78 -21.46 16.00
C ALA A 40 -3.55 -20.36 15.23
N THR A 41 -4.32 -19.54 15.94
CA THR A 41 -5.09 -18.42 15.34
C THR A 41 -4.30 -17.11 15.23
N GLY A 42 -3.09 -17.05 15.76
CA GLY A 42 -2.28 -15.82 15.77
C GLY A 42 -2.75 -14.74 16.74
N LEU A 43 -3.78 -15.00 17.55
CA LEU A 43 -4.35 -14.03 18.52
C LEU A 43 -3.32 -13.59 19.57
N LYS A 44 -2.27 -14.36 19.80
CA LYS A 44 -1.16 -13.98 20.68
C LYS A 44 -0.49 -12.66 20.26
N ALA A 45 -0.54 -12.31 18.97
CA ALA A 45 0.00 -11.05 18.46
C ALA A 45 -0.72 -9.80 19.02
N PHE A 46 -2.00 -9.93 19.43
CA PHE A 46 -2.72 -8.81 20.07
C PHE A 46 -2.10 -8.39 21.41
N SER A 47 -1.30 -9.26 22.04
CA SER A 47 -0.53 -8.87 23.23
C SER A 47 0.46 -7.73 22.97
N LEU A 48 0.84 -7.50 21.70
CA LEU A 48 1.72 -6.39 21.32
C LEU A 48 1.08 -5.01 21.56
N PHE A 49 -0.24 -4.92 21.65
CA PHE A 49 -0.91 -3.68 22.05
C PHE A 49 -0.63 -3.24 23.49
N LYS A 50 -0.09 -4.14 24.33
CA LYS A 50 0.37 -3.80 25.69
C LYS A 50 1.65 -2.95 25.65
N ASP A 51 2.46 -3.08 24.63
CA ASP A 51 3.59 -2.18 24.37
C ASP A 51 3.08 -0.89 23.72
N ARG A 52 3.24 0.23 24.42
CA ARG A 52 2.79 1.55 23.94
C ARG A 52 3.37 1.89 22.56
N GLN A 53 4.62 1.53 22.27
CA GLN A 53 5.25 1.82 20.98
C GLN A 53 4.60 1.03 19.85
N MET A 54 4.30 -0.26 20.09
CA MET A 54 3.65 -1.12 19.12
C MET A 54 2.18 -0.72 18.93
N ALA A 55 1.46 -0.39 20.01
CA ALA A 55 0.08 0.10 19.93
C ALA A 55 -0.03 1.36 19.06
N VAL A 56 0.80 2.36 19.34
CA VAL A 56 0.87 3.59 18.54
C VAL A 56 1.20 3.28 17.08
N PHE A 57 2.20 2.42 16.83
CA PHE A 57 2.55 2.00 15.47
C PHE A 57 1.38 1.36 14.73
N PHE A 58 0.64 0.44 15.34
CA PHE A 58 -0.50 -0.23 14.72
C PHE A 58 -1.66 0.74 14.45
N ILE A 59 -1.94 1.67 15.37
CA ILE A 59 -2.97 2.70 15.16
C ILE A 59 -2.61 3.58 13.96
N PHE A 60 -1.38 4.08 13.89
CA PHE A 60 -0.93 4.87 12.74
C PHE A 60 -0.89 4.06 11.44
N SER A 61 -0.56 2.78 11.51
CA SER A 61 -0.62 1.87 10.35
C SER A 61 -2.06 1.72 9.84
N MET A 62 -3.04 1.65 10.74
CA MET A 62 -4.47 1.61 10.39
C MET A 62 -4.91 2.91 9.70
N LEU A 63 -4.57 4.07 10.26
CA LEU A 63 -4.89 5.37 9.65
C LEU A 63 -4.25 5.52 8.26
N LEU A 64 -3.03 5.02 8.11
CA LEU A 64 -2.33 5.03 6.84
C LEU A 64 -2.95 4.07 5.82
N GLY A 65 -3.45 2.93 6.30
CA GLY A 65 -4.25 2.00 5.48
C GLY A 65 -5.57 2.63 5.00
N ALA A 66 -6.23 3.45 5.83
CA ALA A 66 -7.39 4.23 5.42
C ALA A 66 -7.03 5.24 4.32
N SER A 67 -5.93 5.98 4.49
CA SER A 67 -5.43 6.90 3.46
C SER A 67 -5.10 6.18 2.15
N LEU A 68 -4.49 5.00 2.22
CA LEU A 68 -4.21 4.15 1.06
C LEU A 68 -5.49 3.78 0.33
N GLN A 69 -6.51 3.33 1.06
CA GLN A 69 -7.79 2.91 0.47
C GLN A 69 -8.55 4.06 -0.17
N ILE A 70 -8.55 5.24 0.47
CA ILE A 70 -9.16 6.45 -0.11
C ILE A 70 -8.51 6.75 -1.46
N THR A 71 -7.19 6.77 -1.54
CA THR A 71 -6.51 7.07 -2.81
C THR A 71 -6.72 5.98 -3.86
N ASN A 72 -6.71 4.70 -3.48
CA ASN A 72 -6.93 3.59 -4.42
C ASN A 72 -8.39 3.52 -4.92
N GLY A 73 -9.35 3.83 -4.05
CA GLY A 73 -10.77 3.80 -4.42
C GLY A 73 -11.23 5.03 -5.19
N TYR A 74 -10.73 6.21 -4.84
CA TYR A 74 -11.32 7.47 -5.30
C TYR A 74 -10.43 8.31 -6.21
N ALA A 75 -9.11 8.10 -6.28
CA ALA A 75 -8.22 8.97 -7.06
C ALA A 75 -8.58 9.00 -8.55
N ASN A 76 -8.92 7.86 -9.15
CA ASN A 76 -9.32 7.79 -10.54
C ASN A 76 -10.64 8.55 -10.77
N SER A 77 -11.66 8.27 -9.95
CA SER A 77 -12.98 8.92 -10.03
C SER A 77 -12.86 10.43 -9.77
N PHE A 78 -12.00 10.84 -8.84
CA PHE A 78 -11.72 12.25 -8.57
C PHE A 78 -11.13 12.95 -9.79
N ILE A 79 -10.10 12.41 -10.43
CA ILE A 79 -9.51 13.01 -11.63
C ILE A 79 -10.52 13.01 -12.78
N SER A 80 -11.26 11.92 -12.97
CA SER A 80 -12.26 11.80 -14.05
C SER A 80 -13.45 12.74 -13.86
N SER A 81 -13.82 13.11 -12.62
CA SER A 81 -14.94 14.00 -12.33
C SER A 81 -14.77 15.39 -12.93
N PHE A 82 -13.54 15.84 -13.11
CA PHE A 82 -13.25 17.12 -13.78
C PHE A 82 -13.72 17.17 -15.24
N ALA A 83 -13.86 16.00 -15.90
CA ALA A 83 -14.40 15.96 -17.27
C ALA A 83 -15.86 16.44 -17.38
N GLY A 84 -16.59 16.45 -16.26
CA GLY A 84 -17.93 17.03 -16.18
C GLY A 84 -17.97 18.56 -16.13
N SER A 85 -16.84 19.22 -15.90
CA SER A 85 -16.75 20.68 -15.87
C SER A 85 -16.39 21.21 -17.26
N PRO A 86 -17.12 22.23 -17.81
CA PRO A 86 -16.82 22.78 -19.14
C PRO A 86 -15.37 23.25 -19.31
N GLU A 87 -14.77 23.73 -18.23
CA GLU A 87 -13.38 24.23 -18.22
C GLU A 87 -12.35 23.11 -18.46
N TYR A 88 -12.64 21.87 -18.03
CA TYR A 88 -11.69 20.75 -18.07
C TYR A 88 -12.15 19.57 -18.92
N ALA A 89 -13.29 19.70 -19.60
CA ALA A 89 -13.87 18.61 -20.41
C ALA A 89 -12.89 18.08 -21.47
N ASP A 90 -12.07 18.95 -22.04
CA ASP A 90 -11.07 18.60 -23.06
C ASP A 90 -9.66 18.43 -22.48
N ALA A 91 -9.47 18.62 -21.18
CA ALA A 91 -8.18 18.49 -20.56
C ALA A 91 -7.65 17.05 -20.64
N TRP A 92 -6.40 16.90 -21.05
CA TRP A 92 -5.77 15.59 -21.20
C TRP A 92 -5.81 14.77 -19.90
N GLY A 93 -5.57 15.39 -18.76
CA GLY A 93 -5.58 14.75 -17.46
C GLY A 93 -6.93 14.15 -17.09
N ALA A 94 -8.03 14.87 -17.33
CA ALA A 94 -9.39 14.40 -17.04
C ALA A 94 -9.79 13.21 -17.94
N ARG A 95 -9.42 13.27 -19.22
CA ARG A 95 -9.72 12.20 -20.19
C ARG A 95 -8.85 10.95 -20.00
N ASN A 96 -7.65 11.10 -19.45
CA ASN A 96 -6.67 10.03 -19.29
C ASN A 96 -6.32 9.75 -17.83
N ALA A 97 -7.29 9.80 -16.91
CA ALA A 97 -7.08 9.55 -15.49
C ALA A 97 -6.37 8.21 -15.22
N ASN A 98 -6.71 7.16 -15.98
CA ASN A 98 -6.04 5.86 -15.88
C ASN A 98 -4.55 5.93 -16.22
N ALA A 99 -4.14 6.74 -17.20
CA ALA A 99 -2.74 6.92 -17.54
C ALA A 99 -1.98 7.63 -16.42
N LEU A 100 -2.59 8.65 -15.79
CA LEU A 100 -2.03 9.30 -14.61
C LEU A 100 -1.85 8.31 -13.45
N ILE A 101 -2.88 7.52 -13.14
CA ILE A 101 -2.81 6.53 -12.06
C ILE A 101 -1.75 5.46 -12.36
N SER A 102 -1.54 5.08 -13.62
CA SER A 102 -0.47 4.13 -14.01
C SER A 102 0.93 4.63 -13.64
N LEU A 103 1.14 5.95 -13.58
CA LEU A 103 2.42 6.51 -13.09
C LEU A 103 2.68 6.14 -11.63
N SER A 104 1.63 5.99 -10.80
CA SER A 104 1.79 5.54 -9.42
C SER A 104 2.37 4.12 -9.36
N GLN A 105 1.91 3.21 -10.23
CA GLN A 105 2.41 1.85 -10.31
C GLN A 105 3.88 1.80 -10.78
N MET A 106 4.23 2.65 -11.75
CA MET A 106 5.62 2.79 -12.19
C MET A 106 6.51 3.33 -11.07
N SER A 107 6.01 4.32 -10.32
CA SER A 107 6.71 4.88 -9.17
C SER A 107 6.95 3.82 -8.09
N GLU A 108 5.96 2.99 -7.75
CA GLU A 108 6.13 1.86 -6.81
C GLU A 108 7.30 0.97 -7.23
N THR A 109 7.31 0.53 -8.50
CA THR A 109 8.37 -0.35 -9.01
C THR A 109 9.77 0.25 -8.84
N LEU A 110 9.91 1.55 -9.12
CA LEU A 110 11.20 2.25 -8.96
C LEU A 110 11.55 2.47 -7.48
N CYS A 111 10.56 2.84 -6.65
CA CYS A 111 10.76 3.11 -5.23
C CYS A 111 11.19 1.87 -4.45
N ILE A 112 10.67 0.68 -4.77
CA ILE A 112 11.10 -0.58 -4.16
C ILE A 112 12.61 -0.78 -4.33
N LEU A 113 13.17 -0.47 -5.48
CA LEU A 113 14.60 -0.59 -5.74
C LEU A 113 15.45 0.39 -4.91
N LEU A 114 14.87 1.53 -4.53
CA LEU A 114 15.55 2.54 -3.72
C LEU A 114 15.53 2.24 -2.22
N ILE A 115 14.60 1.40 -1.74
CA ILE A 115 14.43 1.11 -0.31
C ILE A 115 15.72 0.63 0.38
N PRO A 116 16.49 -0.32 -0.17
CA PRO A 116 17.72 -0.77 0.48
C PRO A 116 18.72 0.37 0.72
N PHE A 117 18.83 1.31 -0.23
CA PHE A 117 19.67 2.48 -0.09
C PHE A 117 19.19 3.40 1.04
N PHE A 118 17.91 3.75 1.05
CA PHE A 118 17.34 4.62 2.07
C PHE A 118 17.36 3.98 3.46
N MET A 119 17.09 2.68 3.56
CA MET A 119 17.14 1.93 4.81
C MET A 119 18.57 1.89 5.39
N LYS A 120 19.57 1.69 4.54
CA LYS A 120 20.97 1.68 4.95
C LYS A 120 21.45 3.07 5.40
N ARG A 121 20.99 4.13 4.71
CA ARG A 121 21.42 5.51 4.96
C ARG A 121 20.72 6.17 6.14
N PHE A 122 19.42 5.98 6.26
CA PHE A 122 18.56 6.73 7.20
C PHE A 122 17.98 5.85 8.32
N GLY A 123 17.92 4.55 8.13
CA GLY A 123 17.33 3.60 9.08
C GLY A 123 15.79 3.62 9.07
N ILE A 124 15.18 2.61 9.71
CA ILE A 124 13.74 2.35 9.68
C ILE A 124 12.91 3.58 10.07
N LYS A 125 13.22 4.22 11.20
CA LYS A 125 12.42 5.33 11.72
C LYS A 125 12.32 6.50 10.75
N LYS A 126 13.45 6.91 10.18
CA LYS A 126 13.47 8.06 9.25
C LYS A 126 12.78 7.71 7.93
N VAL A 127 12.95 6.47 7.43
CA VAL A 127 12.27 6.00 6.22
C VAL A 127 10.75 6.00 6.41
N MET A 128 10.25 5.54 7.56
CA MET A 128 8.82 5.63 7.89
C MET A 128 8.31 7.07 7.95
N LEU A 129 9.08 7.99 8.53
CA LEU A 129 8.71 9.41 8.58
C LEU A 129 8.68 10.05 7.19
N ILE A 130 9.65 9.71 6.32
CA ILE A 130 9.65 10.13 4.91
C ILE A 130 8.38 9.64 4.21
N ALA A 131 8.00 8.38 4.40
CA ALA A 131 6.79 7.82 3.85
C ALA A 131 5.52 8.54 4.34
N MET A 132 5.43 8.83 5.63
CA MET A 132 4.30 9.59 6.19
C MET A 132 4.22 11.00 5.60
N PHE A 133 5.36 11.67 5.46
CA PHE A 133 5.40 12.99 4.82
C PHE A 133 5.04 12.94 3.34
N ALA A 134 5.46 11.89 2.64
CA ALA A 134 5.06 11.64 1.26
C ALA A 134 3.53 11.48 1.11
N TRP A 135 2.84 10.89 2.08
CA TRP A 135 1.36 10.86 2.10
C TRP A 135 0.75 12.26 2.20
N VAL A 136 1.31 13.12 3.04
CA VAL A 136 0.84 14.52 3.14
C VAL A 136 1.01 15.24 1.81
N LEU A 137 2.17 15.08 1.15
CA LEU A 137 2.42 15.66 -0.17
C LEU A 137 1.46 15.11 -1.23
N ARG A 138 1.21 13.78 -1.21
CA ARG A 138 0.30 13.17 -2.17
C ARG A 138 -1.09 13.78 -2.12
N PHE A 139 -1.70 13.85 -0.95
CA PHE A 139 -3.03 14.46 -0.79
C PHE A 139 -3.00 15.97 -1.03
N GLY A 140 -1.95 16.66 -0.60
CA GLY A 140 -1.77 18.09 -0.86
C GLY A 140 -1.75 18.39 -2.37
N PHE A 141 -0.99 17.62 -3.16
CA PHE A 141 -0.93 17.77 -4.60
C PHE A 141 -2.25 17.45 -5.30
N PHE A 142 -3.00 16.45 -4.82
CA PHE A 142 -4.35 16.21 -5.31
C PHE A 142 -5.30 17.35 -4.96
N GLY A 143 -5.19 17.91 -3.75
CA GLY A 143 -6.10 18.95 -3.29
C GLY A 143 -5.95 20.30 -4.00
N ILE A 144 -4.72 20.64 -4.47
CA ILE A 144 -4.43 21.91 -5.15
C ILE A 144 -4.24 21.74 -6.67
N GLY A 145 -4.13 20.50 -7.16
CA GLY A 145 -3.97 20.18 -8.57
C GLY A 145 -5.29 20.30 -9.35
N ASN A 146 -5.16 20.44 -10.66
CA ASN A 146 -6.27 20.35 -11.61
C ASN A 146 -5.79 19.64 -12.89
N PRO A 147 -6.68 19.09 -13.72
CA PRO A 147 -6.28 18.34 -14.91
C PRO A 147 -5.86 19.20 -16.10
N GLY A 148 -6.00 20.54 -15.99
CA GLY A 148 -5.53 21.52 -16.98
C GLY A 148 -4.09 21.95 -16.73
N SER A 149 -3.89 23.24 -16.42
CA SER A 149 -2.55 23.82 -16.15
C SER A 149 -1.86 23.24 -14.92
N GLY A 150 -2.62 22.69 -13.96
CA GLY A 150 -2.14 22.05 -12.74
C GLY A 150 -1.92 20.53 -12.83
N VAL A 151 -1.99 19.92 -14.00
CA VAL A 151 -1.83 18.46 -14.20
C VAL A 151 -0.49 17.93 -13.67
N TRP A 152 0.54 18.75 -13.68
CA TRP A 152 1.85 18.41 -13.13
C TRP A 152 1.83 18.09 -11.64
N LEU A 153 0.88 18.66 -10.87
CA LEU A 153 0.68 18.31 -9.46
C LEU A 153 0.10 16.91 -9.33
N PHE A 154 -0.82 16.52 -10.21
CA PHE A 154 -1.29 15.12 -10.24
C PHE A 154 -0.17 14.15 -10.59
N ILE A 155 0.70 14.52 -11.55
CA ILE A 155 1.88 13.72 -11.88
C ILE A 155 2.81 13.59 -10.67
N LEU A 156 3.14 14.70 -9.99
CA LEU A 156 3.95 14.66 -8.77
C LEU A 156 3.30 13.82 -7.67
N SER A 157 1.99 13.94 -7.47
CA SER A 157 1.25 13.10 -6.54
C SER A 157 1.41 11.61 -6.87
N CYS A 158 1.32 11.24 -8.13
CA CYS A 158 1.51 9.87 -8.58
C CYS A 158 2.96 9.38 -8.39
N LEU A 159 3.94 10.23 -8.62
CA LEU A 159 5.36 9.89 -8.41
C LEU A 159 5.72 9.72 -6.92
N VAL A 160 5.15 10.56 -6.07
CA VAL A 160 5.37 10.49 -4.61
C VAL A 160 4.71 9.25 -3.99
N TYR A 161 3.73 8.65 -4.67
CA TYR A 161 2.98 7.52 -4.16
C TYR A 161 3.85 6.29 -3.84
N GLY A 162 4.82 5.95 -4.69
CA GLY A 162 5.73 4.84 -4.42
C GLY A 162 6.53 5.04 -3.13
N VAL A 163 7.01 6.28 -2.88
CA VAL A 163 7.66 6.61 -1.60
C VAL A 163 6.68 6.49 -0.43
N ALA A 164 5.46 7.00 -0.60
CA ALA A 164 4.45 6.99 0.46
C ALA A 164 4.06 5.56 0.85
N PHE A 165 3.82 4.69 -0.11
CA PHE A 165 3.33 3.34 0.09
C PHE A 165 4.44 2.34 0.44
N ASP A 166 5.42 2.17 -0.45
CA ASP A 166 6.42 1.11 -0.30
C ASP A 166 7.37 1.35 0.86
N PHE A 167 7.80 2.60 1.07
CA PHE A 167 8.70 2.90 2.17
C PHE A 167 8.04 2.61 3.51
N PHE A 168 6.72 2.91 3.65
CA PHE A 168 6.01 2.58 4.88
C PHE A 168 5.82 1.07 5.04
N ASN A 169 5.34 0.38 4.02
CA ASN A 169 5.06 -1.06 4.10
C ASN A 169 6.29 -1.87 4.46
N ILE A 170 7.39 -1.64 3.74
CA ILE A 170 8.62 -2.42 3.94
C ILE A 170 9.30 -2.03 5.24
N SER A 171 9.40 -0.73 5.57
CA SER A 171 10.00 -0.31 6.85
C SER A 171 9.14 -0.71 8.05
N GLY A 172 7.80 -0.69 7.93
CA GLY A 172 6.87 -1.14 8.94
C GLY A 172 6.98 -2.65 9.19
N SER A 173 7.03 -3.45 8.13
CA SER A 173 7.28 -4.89 8.23
C SER A 173 8.61 -5.20 8.92
N LEU A 174 9.68 -4.49 8.56
CA LEU A 174 10.98 -4.63 9.21
C LEU A 174 10.97 -4.17 10.68
N TYR A 175 10.21 -3.13 11.00
CA TYR A 175 10.02 -2.68 12.38
C TYR A 175 9.34 -3.75 13.22
N VAL A 176 8.23 -4.32 12.74
CA VAL A 176 7.55 -5.44 13.39
C VAL A 176 8.50 -6.62 13.59
N ASN A 177 9.27 -7.01 12.58
CA ASN A 177 10.23 -8.11 12.66
C ASN A 177 11.32 -7.87 13.72
N ARG A 178 11.75 -6.63 13.92
CA ARG A 178 12.77 -6.29 14.93
C ARG A 178 12.22 -6.23 16.35
N LYS A 179 10.94 -5.89 16.49
CA LYS A 179 10.29 -5.74 17.82
C LYS A 179 9.67 -7.04 18.32
N THR A 180 9.57 -8.06 17.49
CA THR A 180 8.91 -9.33 17.85
C THR A 180 9.89 -10.49 17.92
N THR A 181 9.61 -11.43 18.82
CA THR A 181 10.33 -12.69 18.93
C THR A 181 9.97 -13.63 17.77
N LYS A 182 10.81 -14.63 17.51
CA LYS A 182 10.63 -15.53 16.34
C LYS A 182 9.30 -16.28 16.35
N ASP A 183 8.79 -16.60 17.53
CA ASP A 183 7.55 -17.37 17.76
C ASP A 183 6.28 -16.63 17.38
N ILE A 184 6.23 -15.32 17.59
CA ILE A 184 5.03 -14.50 17.27
C ILE A 184 5.21 -13.63 16.01
N ARG A 185 6.36 -13.70 15.36
CA ARG A 185 6.71 -12.81 14.24
C ARG A 185 5.72 -12.91 13.07
N SER A 186 5.36 -14.12 12.68
CA SER A 186 4.39 -14.34 11.59
C SER A 186 3.02 -13.76 11.95
N SER A 187 2.54 -14.03 13.17
CA SER A 187 1.27 -13.49 13.66
C SER A 187 1.29 -11.96 13.80
N ALA A 188 2.42 -11.39 14.19
CA ALA A 188 2.59 -9.94 14.26
C ALA A 188 2.59 -9.28 12.88
N GLN A 189 3.14 -9.93 11.86
CA GLN A 189 3.01 -9.49 10.47
C GLN A 189 1.56 -9.58 9.99
N GLY A 190 0.86 -10.66 10.32
CA GLY A 190 -0.58 -10.79 10.05
C GLY A 190 -1.39 -9.67 10.72
N LEU A 191 -1.06 -9.33 11.98
CA LEU A 191 -1.69 -8.20 12.68
C LEU A 191 -1.39 -6.86 12.00
N PHE A 192 -0.16 -6.62 11.55
CA PHE A 192 0.18 -5.43 10.78
C PHE A 192 -0.65 -5.30 9.50
N MET A 193 -0.79 -6.40 8.74
CA MET A 193 -1.63 -6.45 7.54
C MET A 193 -3.12 -6.28 7.87
N LEU A 194 -3.59 -6.84 8.99
CA LEU A 194 -4.96 -6.64 9.45
C LEU A 194 -5.23 -5.16 9.77
N MET A 195 -4.31 -4.49 10.44
CA MET A 195 -4.44 -3.07 10.76
C MET A 195 -4.42 -2.19 9.51
N THR A 196 -3.52 -2.45 8.56
CA THR A 196 -3.42 -1.67 7.31
C THR A 196 -4.51 -2.03 6.30
N ASN A 197 -4.48 -3.25 5.78
CA ASN A 197 -5.31 -3.67 4.64
C ASN A 197 -6.68 -4.23 5.05
N GLY A 198 -6.86 -4.55 6.34
CA GLY A 198 -8.15 -4.93 6.89
C GLY A 198 -8.91 -3.72 7.44
N LEU A 199 -8.64 -3.37 8.69
CA LEU A 199 -9.37 -2.30 9.38
C LEU A 199 -9.16 -0.93 8.73
N GLY A 200 -7.91 -0.60 8.38
CA GLY A 200 -7.60 0.66 7.70
C GLY A 200 -8.34 0.78 6.36
N ALA A 201 -8.25 -0.24 5.51
CA ALA A 201 -8.96 -0.24 4.24
C ALA A 201 -10.49 -0.17 4.41
N SER A 202 -11.06 -0.86 5.41
CA SER A 202 -12.50 -0.77 5.71
C SER A 202 -12.90 0.66 6.06
N ILE A 203 -12.15 1.33 6.93
CA ILE A 203 -12.40 2.74 7.29
C ILE A 203 -12.31 3.64 6.05
N GLY A 204 -11.27 3.47 5.23
CA GLY A 204 -11.08 4.27 4.01
C GLY A 204 -12.12 4.02 2.92
N THR A 205 -12.81 2.89 2.92
CA THR A 205 -13.91 2.60 2.00
C THR A 205 -15.21 3.31 2.42
N TRP A 206 -15.39 3.55 3.74
CA TRP A 206 -16.59 4.22 4.28
C TRP A 206 -16.44 5.75 4.35
N ALA A 207 -15.26 6.29 4.18
CA ALA A 207 -14.97 7.73 4.19
C ALA A 207 -15.33 8.41 2.87
#